data_4dd8331b82e5e391e9024f51b60a417e
#
_entry.id   4dd8331b82e5e391e9024f51b60a417e
#
_cell.length_a   1.000
_cell.length_b   1.000
_cell.length_c   1.000
_cell.angle_alpha   90.00
_cell.angle_beta   90.00
_cell.angle_gamma   90.00
#
_symmetry.space_group_name_H-M   'P 1'
#
loop_
_entity.id
_entity.type
_entity.pdbx_description
1 polymer ?
#
loop_
_entity_poly.entity_id
_entity_poly.type
_entity_poly.pdbx_seq_one_letter_code
_entity_poly.pdbx_strand_id
1 'polypeptide(L)'
;MSTLKVLLKKEVLQFKRNSFLPRLVVAFPIMIMLIIPWVTTMDVRHVNVSVVDNDHSQLSQRIINKINASEYLTLHSVTGNFDLSFNSLEHGDVDAILEIPQDFEKGFVTGSTKKLRISANSVNATKGSLGSQYLAQTLAESIKEMRASLSPAQAGDLVVIQNRYNPTLEYRNFMIPAILVILIIIITGFLPALNLVGEKEAGTIEQINVTPVSRFSFTLAKLIVYWVAGLIVITIALIVAWLVYGQTAVGSLLTIYTGAFLFILVISGFGLIASNISSTMQQAVFFMFFFVMVFMLMSGLLTPIESMPQWAQYVTYVLPPRYFISIMRSVFLKGATFYDMRFNFLALAILAVVMNLGAALTYRKRS
;
A
#
# COMPACT_ATOMS: atom_id res chain seq x y z
N MET A 1 -8.36 1.17 45.47
CA MET A 1 -8.06 1.37 44.07
C MET A 1 -8.26 0.04 43.36
N SER A 2 -8.89 -0.01 42.17
CA SER A 2 -9.02 -1.30 41.46
C SER A 2 -7.63 -1.78 41.03
N THR A 3 -7.37 -3.09 41.17
CA THR A 3 -6.09 -3.74 40.81
C THR A 3 -5.62 -3.34 39.40
N LEU A 4 -6.57 -3.23 38.44
CA LEU A 4 -6.29 -2.80 37.09
C LEU A 4 -5.69 -1.38 37.04
N LYS A 5 -6.14 -0.44 37.86
CA LYS A 5 -5.63 0.94 37.89
C LYS A 5 -4.17 1.00 38.36
N VAL A 6 -3.80 0.17 39.34
CA VAL A 6 -2.42 0.06 39.84
C VAL A 6 -1.51 -0.54 38.76
N LEU A 7 -1.95 -1.61 38.11
CA LEU A 7 -1.23 -2.25 37.02
C LEU A 7 -1.03 -1.30 35.84
N LEU A 8 -2.08 -0.60 35.44
CA LEU A 8 -2.01 0.39 34.36
C LEU A 8 -1.00 1.50 34.68
N LYS A 9 -1.01 2.01 35.91
CA LYS A 9 -0.03 3.00 36.35
C LYS A 9 1.40 2.47 36.27
N LYS A 10 1.62 1.21 36.69
CA LYS A 10 2.92 0.51 36.58
C LYS A 10 3.36 0.43 35.12
N GLU A 11 2.50 -0.06 34.22
CA GLU A 11 2.83 -0.22 32.80
C GLU A 11 3.11 1.12 32.09
N VAL A 12 2.32 2.17 32.39
CA VAL A 12 2.58 3.53 31.87
C VAL A 12 3.92 4.07 32.34
N LEU A 13 4.27 3.86 33.63
CA LEU A 13 5.55 4.30 34.15
C LEU A 13 6.71 3.51 33.55
N GLN A 14 6.54 2.20 33.38
CA GLN A 14 7.55 1.32 32.73
C GLN A 14 7.75 1.74 31.28
N PHE A 15 6.67 2.01 30.55
CA PHE A 15 6.74 2.52 29.17
C PHE A 15 7.47 3.86 29.09
N LYS A 16 7.10 4.84 29.93
CA LYS A 16 7.72 6.18 29.94
C LYS A 16 9.19 6.16 30.35
N ARG A 17 9.58 5.29 31.30
CA ARG A 17 10.97 5.17 31.78
C ARG A 17 11.87 4.36 30.85
N ASN A 18 11.28 3.57 29.95
CA ASN A 18 12.05 2.90 28.91
C ASN A 18 12.59 3.94 27.92
N SER A 19 13.92 3.97 27.73
CA SER A 19 14.55 4.97 26.84
C SER A 19 14.23 4.76 25.36
N PHE A 20 13.85 3.53 24.96
CA PHE A 20 13.63 3.14 23.58
C PHE A 20 12.18 3.26 23.14
N LEU A 21 11.22 2.74 23.92
CA LEU A 21 9.81 2.64 23.51
C LEU A 21 9.13 3.98 23.18
N PRO A 22 9.22 5.04 24.02
CA PRO A 22 8.61 6.33 23.69
C PRO A 22 9.22 6.97 22.45
N ARG A 23 10.55 6.85 22.29
CA ARG A 23 11.25 7.36 21.09
C ARG A 23 10.79 6.62 19.83
N LEU A 24 10.65 5.32 19.92
CA LEU A 24 10.19 4.49 18.81
C LEU A 24 8.75 4.84 18.40
N VAL A 25 7.84 5.06 19.36
CA VAL A 25 6.45 5.44 19.06
C VAL A 25 6.36 6.80 18.35
N VAL A 26 7.29 7.72 18.58
CA VAL A 26 7.30 9.04 17.94
C VAL A 26 8.18 9.07 16.69
N ALA A 27 9.44 8.63 16.80
CA ALA A 27 10.41 8.76 15.72
C ALA A 27 10.16 7.76 14.57
N PHE A 28 9.73 6.54 14.89
CA PHE A 28 9.54 5.51 13.88
C PHE A 28 8.43 5.84 12.86
N PRO A 29 7.21 6.28 13.26
CA PRO A 29 6.21 6.71 12.29
C PRO A 29 6.68 7.88 11.43
N ILE A 30 7.35 8.87 12.02
CA ILE A 30 7.87 10.02 11.29
C ILE A 30 8.90 9.55 10.25
N MET A 31 9.86 8.74 10.67
CA MET A 31 10.92 8.23 9.77
C MET A 31 10.33 7.39 8.63
N ILE A 32 9.44 6.45 8.94
CA ILE A 32 8.80 5.59 7.94
C ILE A 32 7.96 6.41 6.96
N MET A 33 7.17 7.36 7.47
CA MET A 33 6.34 8.24 6.65
C MET A 33 7.17 9.19 5.77
N LEU A 34 8.37 9.56 6.20
CA LEU A 34 9.28 10.38 5.38
C LEU A 34 10.02 9.55 4.34
N ILE A 35 10.49 8.35 4.68
CA ILE A 35 11.36 7.55 3.81
C ILE A 35 10.56 6.74 2.78
N ILE A 36 9.57 5.96 3.23
CA ILE A 36 8.90 4.99 2.34
C ILE A 36 8.21 5.64 1.14
N PRO A 37 7.40 6.72 1.27
CA PRO A 37 6.75 7.33 0.11
C PRO A 37 7.73 7.92 -0.92
N TRP A 38 8.97 8.23 -0.50
CA TRP A 38 10.01 8.71 -1.40
C TRP A 38 10.75 7.58 -2.10
N VAL A 39 11.00 6.47 -1.40
CA VAL A 39 11.72 5.31 -1.94
C VAL A 39 10.82 4.45 -2.82
N THR A 40 9.53 4.39 -2.50
CA THR A 40 8.55 3.55 -3.21
C THR A 40 7.81 4.29 -4.32
N THR A 41 8.38 5.37 -4.86
CA THR A 41 7.81 6.00 -6.05
C THR A 41 7.86 5.00 -7.20
N MET A 42 6.72 4.39 -7.51
CA MET A 42 6.50 3.66 -8.76
C MET A 42 6.12 4.62 -9.91
N ASP A 43 6.37 5.92 -9.73
CA ASP A 43 6.27 6.88 -10.81
C ASP A 43 7.40 6.55 -11.78
N VAL A 44 7.07 5.82 -12.81
CA VAL A 44 7.98 5.56 -13.93
C VAL A 44 8.09 6.89 -14.69
N ARG A 45 9.04 7.71 -14.27
CA ARG A 45 9.43 8.91 -15.00
C ARG A 45 10.52 8.51 -16.00
N HIS A 46 10.49 9.12 -17.19
CA HIS A 46 11.45 8.84 -18.24
C HIS A 46 11.43 7.40 -18.76
N VAL A 47 10.29 7.01 -19.36
CA VAL A 47 10.23 5.79 -20.18
C VAL A 47 10.96 6.09 -21.48
N ASN A 48 12.09 5.45 -21.69
CA ASN A 48 12.85 5.59 -22.93
C ASN A 48 12.12 4.86 -24.07
N VAL A 49 11.70 5.61 -25.08
CA VAL A 49 10.95 5.10 -26.23
C VAL A 49 11.80 5.19 -27.49
N SER A 50 11.91 4.08 -28.20
CA SER A 50 12.41 4.06 -29.58
C SER A 50 11.22 4.01 -30.53
N VAL A 51 11.21 4.85 -31.55
CA VAL A 51 10.16 4.87 -32.58
C VAL A 51 10.71 4.29 -33.87
N VAL A 52 10.05 3.23 -34.37
CA VAL A 52 10.31 2.67 -35.70
C VAL A 52 9.27 3.28 -36.66
N ASP A 53 9.66 4.31 -37.36
CA ASP A 53 8.81 5.01 -38.31
C ASP A 53 9.03 4.48 -39.74
N ASN A 54 8.08 3.68 -40.24
CA ASN A 54 8.08 3.15 -41.60
C ASN A 54 7.15 3.95 -42.52
N ASP A 55 6.41 4.96 -41.96
CA ASP A 55 5.46 5.77 -42.72
C ASP A 55 6.08 7.08 -43.25
N HIS A 56 6.99 7.65 -42.48
CA HIS A 56 7.67 8.90 -42.77
C HIS A 56 6.71 10.04 -43.18
N SER A 57 5.50 10.06 -42.63
CA SER A 57 4.44 10.99 -42.93
C SER A 57 4.42 12.20 -41.99
N GLN A 58 3.59 13.21 -42.30
CA GLN A 58 3.34 14.32 -41.38
C GLN A 58 2.64 13.84 -40.11
N LEU A 59 1.82 12.81 -40.22
CA LEU A 59 1.10 12.22 -39.11
C LEU A 59 2.05 11.48 -38.16
N SER A 60 3.01 10.71 -38.69
CA SER A 60 4.04 10.03 -37.87
C SER A 60 4.93 11.06 -37.14
N GLN A 61 5.31 12.14 -37.80
CA GLN A 61 6.09 13.23 -37.18
C GLN A 61 5.34 13.92 -36.04
N ARG A 62 4.03 14.12 -36.16
CA ARG A 62 3.21 14.67 -35.08
C ARG A 62 3.17 13.75 -33.86
N ILE A 63 3.05 12.43 -34.07
CA ILE A 63 3.13 11.44 -33.01
C ILE A 63 4.48 11.49 -32.30
N ILE A 64 5.57 11.51 -33.06
CA ILE A 64 6.95 11.59 -32.52
C ILE A 64 7.13 12.86 -31.68
N ASN A 65 6.67 14.02 -32.19
CA ASN A 65 6.74 15.29 -31.46
C ASN A 65 5.91 15.26 -30.16
N LYS A 66 4.75 14.62 -30.17
CA LYS A 66 3.91 14.46 -28.95
C LYS A 66 4.59 13.59 -27.92
N ILE A 67 5.26 12.50 -28.34
CA ILE A 67 6.06 11.63 -27.46
C ILE A 67 7.20 12.46 -26.83
N ASN A 68 7.91 13.25 -27.64
CA ASN A 68 9.02 14.06 -27.17
C ASN A 68 8.60 15.20 -26.23
N ALA A 69 7.36 15.68 -26.33
CA ALA A 69 6.80 16.71 -25.46
C ALA A 69 6.18 16.16 -24.15
N SER A 70 6.12 14.84 -23.98
CA SER A 70 5.56 14.20 -22.80
C SER A 70 6.53 14.26 -21.61
N GLU A 71 6.02 14.53 -20.40
CA GLU A 71 6.81 14.50 -19.16
C GLU A 71 7.20 13.07 -18.72
N TYR A 72 6.48 12.07 -19.20
CA TYR A 72 6.65 10.66 -18.80
C TYR A 72 7.47 9.84 -19.80
N LEU A 73 7.57 10.32 -21.04
CA LEU A 73 8.25 9.62 -22.13
C LEU A 73 9.51 10.40 -22.55
N THR A 74 10.57 9.68 -22.82
CA THR A 74 11.81 10.23 -23.37
C THR A 74 12.09 9.59 -24.70
N LEU A 75 12.10 10.35 -25.76
CA LEU A 75 12.44 9.84 -27.09
C LEU A 75 13.92 9.50 -27.15
N HIS A 76 14.25 8.22 -27.21
CA HIS A 76 15.65 7.76 -27.30
C HIS A 76 16.17 7.77 -28.74
N SER A 77 15.40 7.20 -29.67
CA SER A 77 15.79 7.11 -31.07
C SER A 77 14.58 7.03 -32.01
N VAL A 78 14.79 7.46 -33.25
CA VAL A 78 13.83 7.27 -34.35
C VAL A 78 14.58 6.52 -35.44
N THR A 79 14.10 5.34 -35.82
CA THR A 79 14.75 4.48 -36.82
C THR A 79 13.72 3.94 -37.82
N GLY A 80 14.16 3.49 -38.98
CA GLY A 80 13.31 2.70 -39.92
C GLY A 80 13.55 1.18 -39.80
N ASN A 81 14.36 0.73 -38.79
CA ASN A 81 14.68 -0.68 -38.63
C ASN A 81 14.32 -1.17 -37.25
N PHE A 82 13.42 -2.15 -37.17
CA PHE A 82 12.96 -2.75 -35.93
C PHE A 82 14.09 -3.43 -35.15
N ASP A 83 15.01 -4.14 -35.85
CA ASP A 83 16.07 -4.92 -35.20
C ASP A 83 17.04 -4.01 -34.41
N LEU A 84 17.30 -2.81 -34.89
CA LEU A 84 18.11 -1.84 -34.13
C LEU A 84 17.43 -1.40 -32.82
N SER A 85 16.14 -1.10 -32.89
CA SER A 85 15.35 -0.76 -31.70
C SER A 85 15.21 -1.94 -30.74
N PHE A 86 15.07 -3.15 -31.29
CA PHE A 86 14.95 -4.37 -30.50
C PHE A 86 16.25 -4.69 -29.75
N ASN A 87 17.40 -4.54 -30.38
CA ASN A 87 18.69 -4.66 -29.70
C ASN A 87 18.84 -3.68 -28.54
N SER A 88 18.42 -2.42 -28.73
CA SER A 88 18.44 -1.43 -27.65
C SER A 88 17.46 -1.79 -26.53
N LEU A 89 16.33 -2.43 -26.83
CA LEU A 89 15.39 -2.95 -25.84
C LEU A 89 16.00 -4.12 -25.04
N GLU A 90 16.71 -5.04 -25.71
CA GLU A 90 17.40 -6.16 -25.04
C GLU A 90 18.53 -5.70 -24.12
N HIS A 91 19.29 -4.69 -24.52
CA HIS A 91 20.35 -4.10 -23.69
C HIS A 91 19.79 -3.22 -22.54
N GLY A 92 18.51 -2.89 -22.58
CA GLY A 92 17.85 -2.09 -21.54
C GLY A 92 18.04 -0.56 -21.70
N ASP A 93 18.56 -0.10 -22.84
CA ASP A 93 18.70 1.33 -23.15
C ASP A 93 17.34 1.95 -23.47
N VAL A 94 16.39 1.13 -23.96
CA VAL A 94 15.02 1.49 -24.30
C VAL A 94 14.04 0.61 -23.52
N ASP A 95 12.95 1.23 -23.05
CA ASP A 95 11.91 0.55 -22.27
C ASP A 95 10.71 0.11 -23.13
N ALA A 96 10.44 0.86 -24.21
CA ALA A 96 9.36 0.56 -25.14
C ALA A 96 9.73 0.93 -26.59
N ILE A 97 9.20 0.19 -27.53
CA ILE A 97 9.30 0.44 -28.98
C ILE A 97 7.90 0.74 -29.51
N LEU A 98 7.76 1.85 -30.20
CA LEU A 98 6.57 2.16 -31.00
C LEU A 98 6.87 1.89 -32.47
N GLU A 99 6.12 1.01 -33.11
CA GLU A 99 6.20 0.77 -34.55
C GLU A 99 5.02 1.44 -35.25
N ILE A 100 5.34 2.33 -36.19
CA ILE A 100 4.40 3.01 -37.08
C ILE A 100 4.51 2.33 -38.46
N PRO A 101 3.47 1.59 -38.89
CA PRO A 101 3.54 0.86 -40.15
C PRO A 101 3.49 1.78 -41.37
N GLN A 102 4.04 1.30 -42.49
CA GLN A 102 3.96 1.97 -43.80
C GLN A 102 2.51 2.27 -44.22
N ASP A 103 2.24 3.41 -44.85
CA ASP A 103 0.92 3.87 -45.29
C ASP A 103 -0.07 4.10 -44.09
N PHE A 104 0.43 4.40 -42.92
CA PHE A 104 -0.41 4.69 -41.73
C PHE A 104 -1.27 5.92 -41.94
N GLU A 105 -0.70 7.05 -42.43
CA GLU A 105 -1.46 8.29 -42.72
C GLU A 105 -2.50 8.07 -43.80
N LYS A 106 -2.16 7.39 -44.89
CA LYS A 106 -3.14 7.07 -45.94
C LYS A 106 -4.32 6.24 -45.40
N GLY A 107 -4.02 5.21 -44.64
CA GLY A 107 -5.04 4.38 -44.00
C GLY A 107 -5.89 5.17 -42.99
N PHE A 108 -5.30 6.12 -42.28
CA PHE A 108 -6.00 6.97 -41.34
C PHE A 108 -7.02 7.90 -42.04
N VAL A 109 -6.66 8.47 -43.20
CA VAL A 109 -7.54 9.34 -44.00
C VAL A 109 -8.62 8.53 -44.71
N THR A 110 -8.31 7.34 -45.20
CA THR A 110 -9.29 6.50 -45.97
C THR A 110 -10.17 5.64 -45.08
N GLY A 111 -9.99 5.68 -43.75
CA GLY A 111 -10.74 4.84 -42.79
C GLY A 111 -10.27 3.38 -42.69
N SER A 112 -9.20 2.99 -43.41
CA SER A 112 -8.57 1.67 -43.32
C SER A 112 -7.32 1.72 -42.43
N THR A 113 -7.51 2.08 -41.18
CA THR A 113 -6.40 2.35 -40.24
C THR A 113 -5.60 1.10 -39.93
N LYS A 114 -4.30 1.11 -40.23
CA LYS A 114 -3.36 0.11 -39.76
C LYS A 114 -3.10 0.30 -38.26
N LYS A 115 -2.83 -0.81 -37.56
CA LYS A 115 -2.62 -0.77 -36.12
C LYS A 115 -1.19 -0.33 -35.78
N LEU A 116 -1.05 0.61 -34.85
CA LEU A 116 0.23 0.89 -34.18
C LEU A 116 0.58 -0.26 -33.26
N ARG A 117 1.87 -0.60 -33.19
CA ARG A 117 2.35 -1.68 -32.33
C ARG A 117 3.26 -1.12 -31.25
N ILE A 118 2.99 -1.50 -30.02
CA ILE A 118 3.83 -1.18 -28.86
C ILE A 118 4.46 -2.48 -28.37
N SER A 119 5.79 -2.51 -28.31
CA SER A 119 6.58 -3.59 -27.72
C SER A 119 7.30 -3.05 -26.49
N ALA A 120 7.06 -3.61 -25.32
CA ALA A 120 7.64 -3.12 -24.06
C ALA A 120 8.55 -4.17 -23.42
N ASN A 121 9.62 -3.71 -22.77
CA ASN A 121 10.50 -4.54 -21.98
C ASN A 121 9.80 -4.92 -20.66
N SER A 122 9.40 -6.18 -20.55
CA SER A 122 8.68 -6.72 -19.38
C SER A 122 9.61 -7.34 -18.33
N VAL A 123 10.92 -7.22 -18.44
CA VAL A 123 11.87 -7.64 -17.40
C VAL A 123 11.60 -6.87 -16.11
N ASN A 124 11.35 -5.57 -16.22
CA ASN A 124 10.74 -4.79 -15.16
C ASN A 124 9.24 -4.65 -15.45
N ALA A 125 8.43 -5.55 -14.85
CA ALA A 125 6.99 -5.60 -15.10
C ALA A 125 6.27 -4.28 -14.85
N THR A 126 6.68 -3.51 -13.83
CA THR A 126 6.10 -2.22 -13.50
C THR A 126 6.44 -1.17 -14.55
N LYS A 127 7.72 -1.07 -14.93
CA LYS A 127 8.19 -0.10 -15.92
C LYS A 127 7.62 -0.39 -17.31
N GLY A 128 7.62 -1.68 -17.71
CA GLY A 128 7.05 -2.10 -18.99
C GLY A 128 5.53 -1.90 -19.07
N SER A 129 4.78 -2.22 -18.02
CA SER A 129 3.32 -2.06 -17.96
C SER A 129 2.91 -0.59 -17.96
N LEU A 130 3.47 0.22 -17.05
CA LEU A 130 3.14 1.65 -16.98
C LEU A 130 3.66 2.41 -18.19
N GLY A 131 4.85 2.08 -18.69
CA GLY A 131 5.42 2.71 -19.87
C GLY A 131 4.58 2.46 -21.13
N SER A 132 4.11 1.24 -21.33
CA SER A 132 3.21 0.91 -22.45
C SER A 132 1.84 1.60 -22.32
N GLN A 133 1.32 1.75 -21.08
CA GLN A 133 0.07 2.48 -20.85
C GLN A 133 0.22 3.99 -21.13
N TYR A 134 1.30 4.63 -20.67
CA TYR A 134 1.56 6.05 -20.95
C TYR A 134 1.71 6.29 -22.46
N LEU A 135 2.45 5.41 -23.13
CA LEU A 135 2.62 5.49 -24.58
C LEU A 135 1.28 5.32 -25.31
N ALA A 136 0.48 4.32 -24.94
CA ALA A 136 -0.84 4.08 -25.52
C ALA A 136 -1.81 5.26 -25.28
N GLN A 137 -1.77 5.87 -24.09
CA GLN A 137 -2.59 7.05 -23.79
C GLN A 137 -2.17 8.26 -24.60
N THR A 138 -0.87 8.55 -24.69
CA THR A 138 -0.32 9.64 -25.51
C THR A 138 -0.69 9.47 -27.00
N LEU A 139 -0.64 8.22 -27.50
CA LEU A 139 -1.07 7.90 -28.87
C LEU A 139 -2.56 8.10 -29.07
N ALA A 140 -3.39 7.64 -28.13
CA ALA A 140 -4.85 7.80 -28.20
C ALA A 140 -5.27 9.26 -28.25
N GLU A 141 -4.65 10.10 -27.41
CA GLU A 141 -4.85 11.55 -27.41
C GLU A 141 -4.41 12.19 -28.73
N SER A 142 -3.23 11.82 -29.24
CA SER A 142 -2.73 12.30 -30.53
C SER A 142 -3.66 11.93 -31.68
N ILE A 143 -4.13 10.68 -31.75
CA ILE A 143 -5.07 10.20 -32.77
C ILE A 143 -6.40 10.94 -32.69
N LYS A 144 -6.90 11.21 -31.47
CA LYS A 144 -8.14 11.95 -31.24
C LYS A 144 -8.02 13.40 -31.74
N GLU A 145 -6.95 14.11 -31.38
CA GLU A 145 -6.69 15.47 -31.84
C GLU A 145 -6.60 15.55 -33.37
N MET A 146 -5.94 14.56 -33.98
CA MET A 146 -5.80 14.50 -35.43
C MET A 146 -7.13 14.21 -36.15
N ARG A 147 -7.99 13.33 -35.63
CA ARG A 147 -9.35 13.11 -36.16
C ARG A 147 -10.20 14.35 -36.04
N ALA A 148 -10.14 15.06 -34.94
CA ALA A 148 -10.87 16.33 -34.75
C ALA A 148 -10.45 17.40 -35.76
N SER A 149 -9.19 17.44 -36.16
CA SER A 149 -8.71 18.38 -37.19
C SER A 149 -9.14 18.02 -38.62
N LEU A 150 -9.38 16.73 -38.92
CA LEU A 150 -9.80 16.26 -40.25
C LEU A 150 -11.30 16.25 -40.45
N SER A 151 -12.10 16.06 -39.40
CA SER A 151 -13.56 16.02 -39.45
C SER A 151 -14.18 16.64 -38.19
N PRO A 152 -14.30 17.97 -38.13
CA PRO A 152 -14.83 18.66 -36.94
C PRO A 152 -16.28 18.24 -36.58
N ALA A 153 -17.07 17.81 -37.54
CA ALA A 153 -18.46 17.37 -37.35
C ALA A 153 -18.58 16.01 -36.64
N GLN A 154 -17.51 15.20 -36.59
CA GLN A 154 -17.47 13.90 -35.90
C GLN A 154 -16.59 13.90 -34.66
N ALA A 155 -16.10 15.06 -34.28
CA ALA A 155 -15.19 15.25 -33.12
C ALA A 155 -15.92 15.26 -31.76
N GLY A 156 -17.07 14.62 -31.64
CA GLY A 156 -17.68 14.35 -30.34
C GLY A 156 -16.71 13.54 -29.47
N ASP A 157 -16.53 13.96 -28.22
CA ASP A 157 -15.74 13.24 -27.22
C ASP A 157 -16.31 11.85 -26.97
N LEU A 158 -15.90 10.87 -27.79
CA LEU A 158 -16.33 9.47 -27.68
C LEU A 158 -15.82 8.81 -26.38
N VAL A 159 -14.69 9.26 -25.86
CA VAL A 159 -14.10 8.73 -24.62
C VAL A 159 -13.43 9.88 -23.89
N VAL A 160 -13.96 10.25 -22.73
CA VAL A 160 -13.31 11.16 -21.77
C VAL A 160 -12.74 10.30 -20.62
N ILE A 161 -11.42 10.19 -20.53
CA ILE A 161 -10.76 9.51 -19.41
C ILE A 161 -10.66 10.52 -18.26
N GLN A 162 -11.38 10.24 -17.18
CA GLN A 162 -11.29 11.02 -15.95
C GLN A 162 -10.79 10.15 -14.82
N ASN A 163 -9.59 10.43 -14.35
CA ASN A 163 -9.04 9.78 -13.15
C ASN A 163 -9.69 10.40 -11.91
N ARG A 164 -10.62 9.66 -11.29
CA ARG A 164 -11.25 10.07 -10.03
C ARG A 164 -10.39 9.64 -8.84
N TYR A 165 -10.40 10.43 -7.75
CA TYR A 165 -9.74 10.16 -6.46
C TYR A 165 -8.21 10.25 -6.45
N ASN A 166 -7.54 10.17 -7.58
CA ASN A 166 -6.11 10.43 -7.74
C ASN A 166 -5.86 10.98 -9.14
N PRO A 167 -6.22 12.25 -9.42
CA PRO A 167 -6.12 12.85 -10.75
C PRO A 167 -4.70 12.88 -11.30
N THR A 168 -3.71 13.03 -10.41
CA THR A 168 -2.29 13.10 -10.74
C THR A 168 -1.64 11.71 -10.86
N LEU A 169 -2.40 10.63 -10.60
CA LEU A 169 -1.92 9.25 -10.57
C LEU A 169 -0.67 9.04 -9.69
N GLU A 170 -0.46 9.91 -8.71
CA GLU A 170 0.69 9.79 -7.81
C GLU A 170 0.60 8.55 -6.95
N TYR A 171 1.64 7.71 -7.00
CA TYR A 171 1.73 6.49 -6.22
C TYR A 171 1.75 6.75 -4.70
N ARG A 172 2.26 7.90 -4.28
CA ARG A 172 2.26 8.35 -2.89
C ARG A 172 0.87 8.36 -2.27
N ASN A 173 -0.15 8.80 -3.02
CA ASN A 173 -1.54 8.85 -2.56
C ASN A 173 -2.08 7.46 -2.21
N PHE A 174 -1.61 6.43 -2.94
CA PHE A 174 -1.97 5.04 -2.70
C PHE A 174 -1.18 4.42 -1.53
N MET A 175 0.09 4.81 -1.34
CA MET A 175 0.98 4.22 -0.34
C MET A 175 0.79 4.78 1.07
N ILE A 176 0.49 6.06 1.22
CA ILE A 176 0.36 6.69 2.54
C ILE A 176 -0.67 5.98 3.44
N PRO A 177 -1.92 5.70 2.99
CA PRO A 177 -2.86 4.91 3.79
C PRO A 177 -2.38 3.50 4.12
N ALA A 178 -1.58 2.90 3.23
CA ALA A 178 -1.04 1.57 3.42
C ALA A 178 0.07 1.51 4.50
N ILE A 179 0.93 2.53 4.53
CA ILE A 179 1.99 2.65 5.54
C ILE A 179 1.39 2.75 6.95
N LEU A 180 0.28 3.48 7.11
CA LEU A 180 -0.44 3.57 8.38
C LEU A 180 -0.83 2.20 8.94
N VAL A 181 -1.24 1.28 8.07
CA VAL A 181 -1.59 -0.10 8.46
C VAL A 181 -0.38 -0.85 9.03
N ILE A 182 0.77 -0.74 8.36
CA ILE A 182 2.02 -1.39 8.81
C ILE A 182 2.47 -0.83 10.16
N LEU A 183 2.42 0.48 10.33
CA LEU A 183 2.82 1.13 11.58
C LEU A 183 2.00 0.62 12.77
N ILE A 184 0.68 0.46 12.59
CA ILE A 184 -0.17 -0.11 13.64
C ILE A 184 0.20 -1.55 13.93
N ILE A 185 0.45 -2.40 12.93
CA ILE A 185 0.84 -3.80 13.13
C ILE A 185 2.11 -3.88 13.98
N ILE A 186 3.12 -3.07 13.69
CA ILE A 186 4.38 -3.09 14.40
C ILE A 186 4.20 -2.62 15.86
N ILE A 187 3.51 -1.51 16.07
CA ILE A 187 3.41 -0.92 17.41
C ILE A 187 2.44 -1.68 18.30
N THR A 188 1.32 -2.20 17.77
CA THR A 188 0.27 -2.79 18.61
C THR A 188 0.24 -4.32 18.60
N GLY A 189 0.99 -4.96 17.71
CA GLY A 189 1.12 -6.41 17.64
C GLY A 189 2.51 -6.90 17.98
N PHE A 190 3.51 -6.41 17.24
CA PHE A 190 4.88 -6.87 17.36
C PHE A 190 5.51 -6.47 18.72
N LEU A 191 5.42 -5.19 19.10
CA LEU A 191 6.03 -4.72 20.36
C LEU A 191 5.41 -5.36 21.61
N PRO A 192 4.09 -5.44 21.81
CA PRO A 192 3.53 -6.10 22.98
C PRO A 192 3.84 -7.59 23.01
N ALA A 193 3.89 -8.27 21.84
CA ALA A 193 4.28 -9.67 21.78
C ALA A 193 5.71 -9.86 22.33
N LEU A 194 6.67 -9.06 21.87
CA LEU A 194 8.06 -9.12 22.37
C LEU A 194 8.16 -8.75 23.85
N ASN A 195 7.44 -7.74 24.29
CA ASN A 195 7.46 -7.31 25.68
C ASN A 195 6.95 -8.43 26.61
N LEU A 196 5.85 -9.11 26.24
CA LEU A 196 5.30 -10.22 27.03
C LEU A 196 6.26 -11.43 27.06
N VAL A 197 6.88 -11.76 25.93
CA VAL A 197 7.84 -12.87 25.89
C VAL A 197 9.11 -12.52 26.66
N GLY A 198 9.60 -11.29 26.58
CA GLY A 198 10.74 -10.83 27.40
C GLY A 198 10.47 -10.93 28.89
N GLU A 199 9.24 -10.65 29.35
CA GLU A 199 8.88 -10.87 30.75
C GLU A 199 8.79 -12.35 31.13
N LYS A 200 8.46 -13.24 30.16
CA LYS A 200 8.54 -14.70 30.40
C LYS A 200 9.98 -15.15 30.56
N GLU A 201 10.88 -14.74 29.66
CA GLU A 201 12.31 -15.08 29.74
C GLU A 201 12.98 -14.56 31.03
N ALA A 202 12.58 -13.37 31.46
CA ALA A 202 13.07 -12.78 32.70
C ALA A 202 12.46 -13.40 33.97
N GLY A 203 11.51 -14.35 33.85
CA GLY A 203 10.83 -14.98 35.00
C GLY A 203 9.87 -14.04 35.74
N THR A 204 9.64 -12.83 35.24
CA THR A 204 8.78 -11.82 35.91
C THR A 204 7.32 -12.24 35.94
N ILE A 205 6.88 -13.00 34.93
CA ILE A 205 5.50 -13.56 34.87
C ILE A 205 5.26 -14.57 36.01
N GLU A 206 6.27 -15.33 36.38
CA GLU A 206 6.19 -16.30 37.48
C GLU A 206 5.96 -15.59 38.81
N GLN A 207 6.65 -14.46 39.03
CA GLN A 207 6.46 -13.63 40.23
C GLN A 207 5.02 -13.06 40.30
N ILE A 208 4.42 -12.74 39.17
CA ILE A 208 3.04 -12.26 39.11
C ILE A 208 2.04 -13.40 39.39
N ASN A 209 2.36 -14.62 38.98
CA ASN A 209 1.51 -15.79 39.18
C ASN A 209 1.31 -16.17 40.65
N VAL A 210 2.24 -15.81 41.52
CA VAL A 210 2.12 -16.01 43.00
C VAL A 210 1.37 -14.89 43.69
N THR A 211 1.03 -13.82 42.98
CA THR A 211 0.21 -12.71 43.52
C THR A 211 -1.29 -12.96 43.24
N PRO A 212 -2.20 -12.34 44.01
CA PRO A 212 -3.65 -12.46 43.79
C PRO A 212 -4.16 -11.67 42.56
N VAL A 213 -3.25 -11.24 41.67
CA VAL A 213 -3.58 -10.52 40.45
C VAL A 213 -4.11 -11.47 39.38
N SER A 214 -5.27 -11.14 38.79
CA SER A 214 -5.77 -11.91 37.65
C SER A 214 -4.89 -11.67 36.43
N ARG A 215 -4.56 -12.72 35.70
CA ARG A 215 -3.75 -12.66 34.47
C ARG A 215 -4.40 -11.81 33.40
N PHE A 216 -5.73 -11.87 33.32
CA PHE A 216 -6.49 -11.03 32.39
C PHE A 216 -6.26 -9.54 32.67
N SER A 217 -6.36 -9.13 33.97
CA SER A 217 -6.10 -7.74 34.36
C SER A 217 -4.68 -7.29 34.05
N PHE A 218 -3.71 -8.17 34.23
CA PHE A 218 -2.30 -7.92 33.92
C PHE A 218 -2.09 -7.71 32.41
N THR A 219 -2.53 -8.65 31.59
CA THR A 219 -2.40 -8.58 30.13
C THR A 219 -3.17 -7.39 29.57
N LEU A 220 -4.39 -7.15 30.07
CA LEU A 220 -5.21 -6.00 29.63
C LEU A 220 -4.54 -4.68 29.98
N ALA A 221 -3.98 -4.50 31.18
CA ALA A 221 -3.26 -3.29 31.57
C ALA A 221 -2.09 -2.98 30.63
N LYS A 222 -1.39 -4.03 30.19
CA LYS A 222 -0.29 -3.92 29.24
C LYS A 222 -0.80 -3.53 27.83
N LEU A 223 -1.81 -4.21 27.33
CA LEU A 223 -2.37 -3.94 26.00
C LEU A 223 -2.93 -2.52 25.87
N ILE A 224 -3.60 -2.00 26.90
CA ILE A 224 -4.15 -0.64 26.88
C ILE A 224 -3.06 0.40 26.59
N VAL A 225 -1.85 0.24 27.13
CA VAL A 225 -0.72 1.15 26.85
C VAL A 225 -0.34 1.11 25.38
N TYR A 226 -0.28 -0.08 24.77
CA TYR A 226 0.02 -0.22 23.34
C TYR A 226 -1.14 0.22 22.43
N TRP A 227 -2.39 0.07 22.87
CA TRP A 227 -3.55 0.61 22.14
C TRP A 227 -3.51 2.13 22.07
N VAL A 228 -3.20 2.78 23.19
CA VAL A 228 -3.01 4.24 23.21
C VAL A 228 -1.81 4.64 22.35
N ALA A 229 -0.70 3.91 22.43
CA ALA A 229 0.47 4.13 21.57
C ALA A 229 0.11 4.01 20.08
N GLY A 230 -0.69 3.00 19.68
CA GLY A 230 -1.16 2.83 18.31
C GLY A 230 -2.02 4.01 17.82
N LEU A 231 -2.92 4.54 18.68
CA LEU A 231 -3.71 5.73 18.35
C LEU A 231 -2.83 6.99 18.24
N ILE A 232 -1.79 7.11 19.05
CA ILE A 232 -0.81 8.20 18.93
C ILE A 232 -0.04 8.08 17.61
N VAL A 233 0.41 6.87 17.24
CA VAL A 233 1.13 6.62 16.00
C VAL A 233 0.31 7.00 14.77
N ILE A 234 -0.96 6.61 14.71
CA ILE A 234 -1.82 7.00 13.57
C ILE A 234 -2.02 8.51 13.52
N THR A 235 -2.15 9.16 14.69
CA THR A 235 -2.26 10.62 14.75
C THR A 235 -1.00 11.30 14.22
N ILE A 236 0.18 10.87 14.66
CA ILE A 236 1.47 11.38 14.17
C ILE A 236 1.58 11.18 12.66
N ALA A 237 1.25 9.99 12.17
CA ALA A 237 1.36 9.68 10.75
C ALA A 237 0.36 10.48 9.90
N LEU A 238 -0.86 10.73 10.37
CA LEU A 238 -1.82 11.63 9.71
C LEU A 238 -1.33 13.08 9.69
N ILE A 239 -0.70 13.56 10.78
CA ILE A 239 -0.09 14.89 10.84
C ILE A 239 1.06 15.00 9.83
N VAL A 240 1.94 13.99 9.75
CA VAL A 240 3.03 13.96 8.76
C VAL A 240 2.47 13.92 7.33
N ALA A 241 1.43 13.13 7.06
CA ALA A 241 0.75 13.10 5.77
C ALA A 241 0.25 14.49 5.35
N TRP A 242 -0.32 15.23 6.28
CA TRP A 242 -0.79 16.59 6.04
C TRP A 242 0.36 17.59 5.85
N LEU A 243 1.33 17.62 6.77
CA LEU A 243 2.40 18.64 6.77
C LEU A 243 3.41 18.45 5.64
N VAL A 244 3.76 17.20 5.30
CA VAL A 244 4.83 16.91 4.34
C VAL A 244 4.29 16.70 2.93
N TYR A 245 3.14 16.05 2.81
CA TYR A 245 2.56 15.67 1.52
C TYR A 245 1.32 16.48 1.13
N GLY A 246 0.84 17.38 2.02
CA GLY A 246 -0.39 18.14 1.80
C GLY A 246 -1.65 17.28 1.75
N GLN A 247 -1.56 16.01 2.17
CA GLN A 247 -2.65 15.04 2.06
C GLN A 247 -3.50 15.03 3.32
N THR A 248 -4.78 15.30 3.14
CA THR A 248 -5.78 15.17 4.20
C THR A 248 -6.76 14.06 3.85
N ALA A 249 -7.31 13.40 4.86
CA ALA A 249 -8.41 12.48 4.65
C ALA A 249 -9.64 13.23 4.10
N VAL A 250 -10.18 12.77 2.99
CA VAL A 250 -11.40 13.33 2.39
C VAL A 250 -12.62 12.98 3.24
N GLY A 251 -12.63 11.81 3.86
CA GLY A 251 -13.71 11.35 4.73
C GLY A 251 -13.48 11.69 6.19
N SER A 252 -14.41 11.21 7.05
CA SER A 252 -14.40 11.49 8.48
C SER A 252 -13.22 10.85 9.21
N LEU A 253 -12.45 11.65 9.95
CA LEU A 253 -11.39 11.15 10.85
C LEU A 253 -11.95 10.17 11.89
N LEU A 254 -13.18 10.39 12.38
CA LEU A 254 -13.80 9.48 13.33
C LEU A 254 -13.94 8.06 12.74
N THR A 255 -14.29 7.94 11.46
CA THR A 255 -14.36 6.66 10.74
C THR A 255 -13.00 5.98 10.69
N ILE A 256 -11.93 6.75 10.43
CA ILE A 256 -10.54 6.25 10.42
C ILE A 256 -10.16 5.74 11.81
N TYR A 257 -10.36 6.54 12.87
CA TYR A 257 -10.01 6.15 14.24
C TYR A 257 -10.83 4.96 14.74
N THR A 258 -12.10 4.84 14.37
CA THR A 258 -12.93 3.66 14.70
C THR A 258 -12.37 2.40 14.02
N GLY A 259 -12.03 2.48 12.75
CA GLY A 259 -11.37 1.38 12.03
C GLY A 259 -10.02 1.02 12.62
N ALA A 260 -9.21 2.02 12.93
CA ALA A 260 -7.91 1.84 13.58
C ALA A 260 -8.05 1.15 14.94
N PHE A 261 -9.01 1.56 15.76
CA PHE A 261 -9.23 0.97 17.07
C PHE A 261 -9.63 -0.52 16.96
N LEU A 262 -10.56 -0.86 16.07
CA LEU A 262 -10.92 -2.26 15.82
C LEU A 262 -9.72 -3.06 15.31
N PHE A 263 -8.94 -2.50 14.40
CA PHE A 263 -7.75 -3.15 13.87
C PHE A 263 -6.67 -3.36 14.94
N ILE A 264 -6.46 -2.36 15.82
CA ILE A 264 -5.58 -2.46 16.99
C ILE A 264 -6.00 -3.63 17.89
N LEU A 265 -7.30 -3.80 18.15
CA LEU A 265 -7.81 -4.93 18.94
C LEU A 265 -7.51 -6.28 18.28
N VAL A 266 -7.67 -6.39 16.96
CA VAL A 266 -7.35 -7.62 16.21
C VAL A 266 -5.86 -7.94 16.31
N ILE A 267 -5.01 -6.96 15.99
CA ILE A 267 -3.56 -7.15 15.90
C ILE A 267 -2.94 -7.38 17.28
N SER A 268 -3.44 -6.72 18.32
CA SER A 268 -3.00 -6.99 19.69
C SER A 268 -3.40 -8.40 20.16
N GLY A 269 -4.60 -8.89 19.81
CA GLY A 269 -5.00 -10.27 20.06
C GLY A 269 -4.08 -11.27 19.35
N PHE A 270 -3.72 -10.99 18.09
CA PHE A 270 -2.75 -11.80 17.36
C PHE A 270 -1.35 -11.78 18.02
N GLY A 271 -0.86 -10.60 18.45
CA GLY A 271 0.38 -10.47 19.20
C GLY A 271 0.38 -11.28 20.52
N LEU A 272 -0.77 -11.36 21.21
CA LEU A 272 -0.95 -12.21 22.38
C LEU A 272 -0.82 -13.69 22.02
N ILE A 273 -1.44 -14.16 20.95
CA ILE A 273 -1.32 -15.54 20.46
C ILE A 273 0.15 -15.85 20.19
N ALA A 274 0.86 -14.96 19.47
CA ALA A 274 2.27 -15.08 19.19
C ALA A 274 3.10 -15.20 20.48
N SER A 275 2.83 -14.35 21.48
CA SER A 275 3.50 -14.40 22.76
C SER A 275 3.21 -15.67 23.57
N ASN A 276 2.00 -16.22 23.46
CA ASN A 276 1.62 -17.44 24.16
C ASN A 276 2.33 -18.68 23.60
N ILE A 277 2.51 -18.74 22.29
CA ILE A 277 3.16 -19.86 21.59
C ILE A 277 4.69 -19.77 21.74
N SER A 278 5.26 -18.57 21.78
CA SER A 278 6.71 -18.37 21.86
C SER A 278 7.23 -18.52 23.29
N SER A 279 8.36 -19.23 23.42
CA SER A 279 9.08 -19.40 24.68
C SER A 279 10.24 -18.39 24.81
N THR A 280 10.80 -17.94 23.69
CA THR A 280 11.92 -17.00 23.65
C THR A 280 11.60 -15.78 22.80
N MET A 281 12.25 -14.64 23.08
CA MET A 281 12.12 -13.42 22.28
C MET A 281 12.47 -13.70 20.82
N GLN A 282 13.48 -14.51 20.56
CA GLN A 282 13.89 -14.86 19.21
C GLN A 282 12.78 -15.59 18.46
N GLN A 283 12.10 -16.56 19.06
CA GLN A 283 10.95 -17.24 18.48
C GLN A 283 9.82 -16.25 18.17
N ALA A 284 9.52 -15.34 19.12
CA ALA A 284 8.48 -14.35 18.92
C ALA A 284 8.80 -13.39 17.75
N VAL A 285 10.07 -12.98 17.61
CA VAL A 285 10.53 -12.14 16.49
C VAL A 285 10.31 -12.87 15.18
N PHE A 286 10.75 -14.12 15.03
CA PHE A 286 10.57 -14.87 13.78
C PHE A 286 9.10 -15.12 13.45
N PHE A 287 8.29 -15.47 14.45
CA PHE A 287 6.87 -15.69 14.27
C PHE A 287 6.17 -14.40 13.80
N MET A 288 6.38 -13.31 14.52
CA MET A 288 5.77 -12.03 14.16
C MET A 288 6.26 -11.50 12.81
N PHE A 289 7.56 -11.63 12.52
CA PHE A 289 8.13 -11.20 11.24
C PHE A 289 7.51 -11.98 10.06
N PHE A 290 7.39 -13.30 10.19
CA PHE A 290 6.73 -14.13 9.17
C PHE A 290 5.31 -13.64 8.87
N PHE A 291 4.50 -13.43 9.91
CA PHE A 291 3.12 -12.97 9.69
C PHE A 291 3.04 -11.52 9.20
N VAL A 292 3.92 -10.64 9.64
CA VAL A 292 3.99 -9.28 9.09
C VAL A 292 4.27 -9.33 7.59
N MET A 293 5.19 -10.18 7.14
CA MET A 293 5.49 -10.36 5.71
C MET A 293 4.27 -10.92 4.95
N VAL A 294 3.58 -11.93 5.49
CA VAL A 294 2.34 -12.45 4.90
C VAL A 294 1.26 -11.35 4.83
N PHE A 295 1.09 -10.57 5.88
CA PHE A 295 0.15 -9.45 5.92
C PHE A 295 0.50 -8.39 4.87
N MET A 296 1.77 -8.06 4.70
CA MET A 296 2.21 -7.09 3.68
C MET A 296 1.93 -7.58 2.25
N LEU A 297 2.26 -8.83 1.96
CA LEU A 297 2.13 -9.38 0.60
C LEU A 297 0.68 -9.68 0.21
N MET A 298 -0.13 -10.21 1.15
CA MET A 298 -1.45 -10.74 0.83
C MET A 298 -2.62 -9.82 1.24
N SER A 299 -2.37 -8.66 1.84
CA SER A 299 -3.46 -7.76 2.30
C SER A 299 -4.01 -6.81 1.22
N GLY A 300 -3.44 -6.82 0.02
CA GLY A 300 -3.75 -5.79 -0.97
C GLY A 300 -2.95 -4.50 -0.78
N LEU A 301 -1.92 -4.52 0.08
CA LEU A 301 -1.08 -3.37 0.38
C LEU A 301 -0.17 -3.02 -0.79
N LEU A 302 0.58 -4.00 -1.30
CA LEU A 302 1.52 -3.83 -2.40
C LEU A 302 0.89 -4.17 -3.76
N THR A 303 0.16 -5.28 -3.82
CA THR A 303 -0.50 -5.76 -5.04
C THR A 303 -2.01 -5.83 -4.86
N PRO A 304 -2.82 -5.40 -5.84
CA PRO A 304 -4.27 -5.54 -5.77
C PRO A 304 -4.68 -7.00 -5.54
N ILE A 305 -5.65 -7.24 -4.67
CA ILE A 305 -6.12 -8.60 -4.34
C ILE A 305 -6.69 -9.29 -5.59
N GLU A 306 -7.36 -8.52 -6.45
CA GLU A 306 -7.98 -9.00 -7.69
C GLU A 306 -6.97 -9.58 -8.69
N SER A 307 -5.71 -9.14 -8.61
CA SER A 307 -4.62 -9.67 -9.46
C SER A 307 -3.97 -10.96 -8.92
N MET A 308 -4.35 -11.38 -7.71
CA MET A 308 -3.83 -12.61 -7.11
C MET A 308 -4.54 -13.85 -7.65
N PRO A 309 -3.89 -15.04 -7.65
CA PRO A 309 -4.56 -16.30 -7.92
C PRO A 309 -5.75 -16.54 -6.98
N GLN A 310 -6.79 -17.24 -7.45
CA GLN A 310 -8.03 -17.43 -6.67
C GLN A 310 -7.80 -17.99 -5.26
N TRP A 311 -6.92 -18.99 -5.11
CA TRP A 311 -6.60 -19.56 -3.80
C TRP A 311 -6.04 -18.51 -2.82
N ALA A 312 -5.20 -17.60 -3.33
CA ALA A 312 -4.62 -16.53 -2.52
C ALA A 312 -5.69 -15.51 -2.11
N GLN A 313 -6.64 -15.19 -3.02
CA GLN A 313 -7.77 -14.32 -2.71
C GLN A 313 -8.61 -14.89 -1.57
N TYR A 314 -8.86 -16.20 -1.53
CA TYR A 314 -9.58 -16.84 -0.42
C TYR A 314 -8.82 -16.71 0.91
N VAL A 315 -7.50 -16.89 0.91
CA VAL A 315 -6.69 -16.71 2.13
C VAL A 315 -6.78 -15.28 2.66
N THR A 316 -6.88 -14.27 1.77
CA THR A 316 -6.97 -12.87 2.23
C THR A 316 -8.21 -12.56 3.07
N TYR A 317 -9.31 -13.35 2.97
CA TYR A 317 -10.52 -13.15 3.79
C TYR A 317 -10.27 -13.33 5.29
N VAL A 318 -9.27 -14.11 5.67
CA VAL A 318 -8.91 -14.34 7.08
C VAL A 318 -7.90 -13.29 7.58
N LEU A 319 -7.32 -12.49 6.66
CA LEU A 319 -6.27 -11.54 6.99
C LEU A 319 -6.84 -10.18 7.42
N PRO A 320 -6.64 -9.75 8.67
CA PRO A 320 -7.18 -8.48 9.18
C PRO A 320 -6.75 -7.24 8.39
N PRO A 321 -5.49 -7.13 7.91
CA PRO A 321 -5.05 -5.94 7.19
C PRO A 321 -5.82 -5.68 5.89
N ARG A 322 -6.38 -6.72 5.24
CA ARG A 322 -7.24 -6.58 4.05
C ARG A 322 -8.37 -5.58 4.29
N TYR A 323 -9.07 -5.74 5.40
CA TYR A 323 -10.26 -4.93 5.72
C TYR A 323 -9.85 -3.51 6.14
N PHE A 324 -8.82 -3.41 6.97
CA PHE A 324 -8.40 -2.10 7.45
C PHE A 324 -7.77 -1.26 6.34
N ILE A 325 -6.98 -1.84 5.42
CA ILE A 325 -6.43 -1.11 4.27
C ILE A 325 -7.54 -0.64 3.31
N SER A 326 -8.59 -1.47 3.13
CA SER A 326 -9.78 -1.08 2.36
C SER A 326 -10.49 0.10 3.00
N ILE A 327 -10.70 0.10 4.34
CA ILE A 327 -11.27 1.24 5.07
C ILE A 327 -10.38 2.47 4.87
N MET A 328 -9.08 2.34 5.14
CA MET A 328 -8.14 3.45 5.05
C MET A 328 -8.14 4.11 3.67
N ARG A 329 -8.02 3.31 2.60
CA ARG A 329 -8.02 3.85 1.23
C ARG A 329 -9.37 4.46 0.85
N SER A 330 -10.47 3.82 1.20
CA SER A 330 -11.81 4.31 0.85
C SER A 330 -12.17 5.60 1.59
N VAL A 331 -11.86 5.68 2.87
CA VAL A 331 -12.14 6.88 3.66
C VAL A 331 -11.15 8.00 3.32
N PHE A 332 -9.86 7.68 3.21
CA PHE A 332 -8.81 8.66 2.99
C PHE A 332 -8.88 9.28 1.59
N LEU A 333 -9.07 8.47 0.54
CA LEU A 333 -9.03 8.92 -0.86
C LEU A 333 -10.41 9.23 -1.45
N LYS A 334 -11.43 8.42 -1.07
CA LYS A 334 -12.77 8.51 -1.70
C LYS A 334 -13.80 9.22 -0.83
N GLY A 335 -13.48 9.51 0.44
CA GLY A 335 -14.43 10.10 1.37
C GLY A 335 -15.57 9.16 1.80
N ALA A 336 -15.35 7.83 1.72
CA ALA A 336 -16.36 6.85 2.09
C ALA A 336 -16.81 7.03 3.55
N THR A 337 -18.12 6.82 3.77
CA THR A 337 -18.71 6.90 5.10
C THR A 337 -18.59 5.57 5.86
N PHE A 338 -18.88 5.59 7.16
CA PHE A 338 -18.95 4.37 7.98
C PHE A 338 -19.95 3.35 7.40
N TYR A 339 -21.08 3.82 6.88
CA TYR A 339 -22.12 2.96 6.31
C TYR A 339 -21.64 2.23 5.04
N ASP A 340 -20.88 2.90 4.19
CA ASP A 340 -20.33 2.31 2.96
C ASP A 340 -19.34 1.18 3.28
N MET A 341 -18.63 1.30 4.40
CA MET A 341 -17.60 0.34 4.83
C MET A 341 -18.08 -0.63 5.90
N ARG A 342 -19.39 -0.69 6.19
CA ARG A 342 -19.99 -1.48 7.29
C ARG A 342 -19.56 -2.96 7.32
N PHE A 343 -19.40 -3.58 6.16
CA PHE A 343 -18.97 -4.99 6.07
C PHE A 343 -17.50 -5.15 6.49
N ASN A 344 -16.63 -4.19 6.17
CA ASN A 344 -15.24 -4.22 6.59
C ASN A 344 -15.11 -3.98 8.10
N PHE A 345 -15.94 -3.09 8.67
CA PHE A 345 -16.02 -2.89 10.12
C PHE A 345 -16.53 -4.11 10.84
N LEU A 346 -17.57 -4.76 10.31
CA LEU A 346 -18.13 -6.00 10.86
C LEU A 346 -17.08 -7.12 10.84
N ALA A 347 -16.37 -7.29 9.72
CA ALA A 347 -15.31 -8.29 9.61
C ALA A 347 -14.19 -8.06 10.64
N LEU A 348 -13.73 -6.79 10.80
CA LEU A 348 -12.74 -6.44 11.83
C LEU A 348 -13.28 -6.72 13.25
N ALA A 349 -14.54 -6.41 13.53
CA ALA A 349 -15.13 -6.67 14.83
C ALA A 349 -15.20 -8.19 15.14
N ILE A 350 -15.61 -9.00 14.16
CA ILE A 350 -15.60 -10.46 14.29
C ILE A 350 -14.18 -10.98 14.52
N LEU A 351 -13.21 -10.53 13.70
CA LEU A 351 -11.82 -10.93 13.84
C LEU A 351 -11.24 -10.48 15.19
N ALA A 352 -11.62 -9.31 15.71
CA ALA A 352 -11.21 -8.86 17.04
C ALA A 352 -11.68 -9.83 18.12
N VAL A 353 -12.93 -10.24 18.06
CA VAL A 353 -13.47 -11.25 19.01
C VAL A 353 -12.74 -12.58 18.86
N VAL A 354 -12.60 -13.09 17.64
CA VAL A 354 -11.94 -14.38 17.36
C VAL A 354 -10.48 -14.38 17.83
N MET A 355 -9.71 -13.36 17.51
CA MET A 355 -8.29 -13.28 17.89
C MET A 355 -8.11 -13.15 19.40
N ASN A 356 -8.91 -12.33 20.07
CA ASN A 356 -8.79 -12.18 21.52
C ASN A 356 -9.32 -13.41 22.29
N LEU A 357 -10.37 -14.09 21.80
CA LEU A 357 -10.79 -15.39 22.35
C LEU A 357 -9.71 -16.44 22.12
N GLY A 358 -9.15 -16.53 20.91
CA GLY A 358 -8.02 -17.42 20.61
C GLY A 358 -6.83 -17.16 21.52
N ALA A 359 -6.49 -15.90 21.79
CA ALA A 359 -5.45 -15.53 22.73
C ALA A 359 -5.76 -16.00 24.16
N ALA A 360 -7.00 -15.87 24.60
CA ALA A 360 -7.43 -16.34 25.92
C ALA A 360 -7.34 -17.87 26.04
N LEU A 361 -7.71 -18.60 24.99
CA LEU A 361 -7.70 -20.06 24.94
C LEU A 361 -6.27 -20.63 24.84
N THR A 362 -5.38 -19.95 24.12
CA THR A 362 -3.98 -20.37 23.96
C THR A 362 -3.14 -20.09 25.21
N TYR A 363 -3.68 -19.33 26.15
CA TYR A 363 -3.00 -19.02 27.41
C TYR A 363 -3.01 -20.23 28.35
N ARG A 364 -2.01 -21.12 28.22
CA ARG A 364 -1.82 -22.28 29.10
C ARG A 364 -1.04 -21.90 30.37
N LYS A 365 -1.56 -22.37 31.54
CA LYS A 365 -0.74 -22.48 32.74
C LYS A 365 0.37 -23.50 32.45
N ARG A 366 1.63 -23.06 32.32
CA ARG A 366 2.73 -23.98 32.58
C ARG A 366 2.80 -24.11 34.11
N SER A 367 2.36 -25.25 34.62
CA SER A 367 2.64 -25.72 35.97
C SER A 367 4.09 -26.11 36.06
#